data_cd1fe8e9d4b35d9451086d296f4030b3
#
_entry.id   cd1fe8e9d4b35d9451086d296f4030b3
#
_cell.length_a   1.000
_cell.length_b   1.000
_cell.length_c   1.000
_cell.angle_alpha   90.00
_cell.angle_beta   90.00
_cell.angle_gamma   90.00
#
_symmetry.space_group_name_H-M   'P 1'
#
loop_
_entity.id
_entity.type
_entity.pdbx_description
1 polymer ?
#
loop_
_entity_poly.entity_id
_entity_poly.type
_entity_poly.pdbx_seq_one_letter_code
_entity_poly.pdbx_strand_id
1 'polypeptide(L)'
;VAAFFCAAAYFMEDHGKDFAGEIYTAGVVHEECFEGVAARSISELVNPDYVVIGEASELNIKTGQRGRAEIILETFGKAAHSANPEKGINAVKKMCKLLGEIDRIQPPVHEPLGKGILEVTDIISSPYPGASVVPEYCRATLDRRLLTGETRESVLAPVQKLIDSLEKEDPEFSAKASFSVGSERCYTGAEIQGERFFPGWYYAPEEKYVQQILQKIREAGYDPELTQYSFCTNGSHYAGEKRIPTIGLGPSREDLAHMVDEYVELTQLYGAVECYYAVMEALLL
;
A
#
# COMPACT_ATOMS: atom_id res chain seq x y z
N VAL A 1 8.53 16.50 -4.69
CA VAL A 1 9.54 17.05 -3.76
C VAL A 1 9.79 18.54 -4.06
N ALA A 2 10.18 18.93 -5.29
CA ALA A 2 10.49 20.34 -5.63
C ALA A 2 9.32 21.29 -5.31
N ALA A 3 8.08 20.93 -5.71
CA ALA A 3 6.90 21.75 -5.45
C ALA A 3 6.64 21.96 -3.94
N PHE A 4 6.86 20.96 -3.09
CA PHE A 4 6.75 21.11 -1.64
C PHE A 4 7.75 22.12 -1.08
N PHE A 5 9.02 22.03 -1.50
CA PHE A 5 10.04 22.98 -1.05
C PHE A 5 9.74 24.41 -1.52
N CYS A 6 9.31 24.59 -2.77
CA CYS A 6 8.95 25.90 -3.29
C CYS A 6 7.75 26.49 -2.52
N ALA A 7 6.70 25.72 -2.31
CA ALA A 7 5.52 26.16 -1.57
C ALA A 7 5.87 26.56 -0.13
N ALA A 8 6.66 25.75 0.57
CA ALA A 8 7.11 26.06 1.92
C ALA A 8 7.99 27.32 1.97
N ALA A 9 8.89 27.51 0.96
CA ALA A 9 9.73 28.71 0.88
C ALA A 9 8.89 29.97 0.68
N TYR A 10 7.94 29.97 -0.25
CA TYR A 10 7.04 31.11 -0.49
C TYR A 10 6.17 31.39 0.74
N PHE A 11 5.62 30.36 1.37
CA PHE A 11 4.82 30.52 2.59
C PHE A 11 5.64 31.17 3.71
N MET A 12 6.91 30.76 3.89
CA MET A 12 7.81 31.36 4.88
C MET A 12 8.23 32.80 4.50
N GLU A 13 8.33 33.12 3.21
CA GLU A 13 8.63 34.48 2.74
C GLU A 13 7.48 35.44 3.06
N ASP A 14 6.23 35.01 2.82
CA ASP A 14 5.04 35.84 3.00
C ASP A 14 4.62 35.99 4.48
N HIS A 15 4.71 34.91 5.27
CA HIS A 15 4.21 34.87 6.63
C HIS A 15 5.30 34.91 7.70
N GLY A 16 6.57 34.71 7.35
CA GLY A 16 7.67 34.70 8.31
C GLY A 16 7.49 33.62 9.37
N LYS A 17 7.25 34.05 10.62
CA LYS A 17 6.93 33.18 11.76
C LYS A 17 5.51 33.42 12.30
N ASP A 18 4.69 34.17 11.59
CA ASP A 18 3.34 34.55 12.03
C ASP A 18 2.29 33.48 11.65
N PHE A 19 2.59 32.21 11.96
CA PHE A 19 1.67 31.10 11.83
C PHE A 19 1.82 30.10 13.00
N ALA A 20 0.78 29.31 13.22
CA ALA A 20 0.76 28.34 14.32
C ALA A 20 1.26 26.97 13.84
N GLY A 21 2.42 26.51 14.31
CA GLY A 21 2.93 25.17 14.06
C GLY A 21 4.26 25.12 13.31
N GLU A 22 4.52 24.01 12.64
CA GLU A 22 5.77 23.72 11.94
C GLU A 22 5.47 23.03 10.61
N ILE A 23 6.30 23.26 9.59
CA ILE A 23 6.19 22.65 8.27
C ILE A 23 7.38 21.72 8.07
N TYR A 24 7.11 20.47 7.79
CA TYR A 24 8.11 19.45 7.47
C TYR A 24 7.93 18.95 6.03
N THR A 25 8.99 18.94 5.24
CA THR A 25 9.03 18.29 3.94
C THR A 25 9.86 17.02 4.05
N ALA A 26 9.24 15.87 3.88
CA ALA A 26 9.88 14.58 4.01
C ALA A 26 10.05 13.87 2.67
N GLY A 27 11.28 13.44 2.36
CA GLY A 27 11.58 12.49 1.28
C GLY A 27 11.65 11.07 1.84
N VAL A 28 10.70 10.24 1.49
CA VAL A 28 10.61 8.86 1.98
C VAL A 28 11.40 7.94 1.09
N VAL A 29 12.30 7.13 1.67
CA VAL A 29 13.09 6.14 0.94
C VAL A 29 12.34 4.83 0.83
N HIS A 30 12.60 4.06 -0.26
CA HIS A 30 11.98 2.75 -0.52
C HIS A 30 10.44 2.75 -0.53
N GLU A 31 9.81 3.88 -0.85
CA GLU A 31 8.35 3.95 -0.93
C GLU A 31 7.81 2.95 -1.93
N GLU A 32 8.36 2.88 -3.13
CA GLU A 32 7.95 2.01 -4.24
C GLU A 32 8.05 0.50 -3.94
N CYS A 33 8.83 0.13 -2.94
CA CYS A 33 9.03 -1.26 -2.52
C CYS A 33 8.32 -1.60 -1.20
N PHE A 34 8.11 -0.58 -0.34
CA PHE A 34 7.74 -0.77 1.05
C PHE A 34 6.67 0.21 1.55
N GLU A 35 6.03 0.93 0.67
CA GLU A 35 4.96 1.88 0.98
C GLU A 35 5.22 2.64 2.32
N GLY A 36 4.44 2.40 3.36
CA GLY A 36 4.52 3.13 4.62
C GLY A 36 5.63 2.76 5.60
N VAL A 37 6.52 1.77 5.31
CA VAL A 37 7.48 1.28 6.33
C VAL A 37 8.46 2.37 6.77
N ALA A 38 9.10 3.07 5.82
CA ALA A 38 10.05 4.14 6.15
C ALA A 38 9.36 5.36 6.77
N ALA A 39 8.10 5.59 6.44
CA ALA A 39 7.29 6.67 7.01
C ALA A 39 7.09 6.55 8.53
N ARG A 40 7.19 5.33 9.08
CA ARG A 40 7.09 5.07 10.53
C ARG A 40 8.14 5.86 11.32
N SER A 41 9.40 5.81 10.88
CA SER A 41 10.48 6.56 11.53
C SER A 41 10.28 8.09 11.43
N ILE A 42 9.73 8.57 10.31
CA ILE A 42 9.43 9.99 10.12
C ILE A 42 8.32 10.42 11.08
N SER A 43 7.22 9.67 11.18
CA SER A 43 6.12 10.01 12.07
C SER A 43 6.50 9.95 13.54
N GLU A 44 7.43 9.08 13.94
CA GLU A 44 7.97 9.02 15.30
C GLU A 44 8.81 10.25 15.63
N LEU A 45 9.57 10.77 14.65
CA LEU A 45 10.41 11.95 14.82
C LEU A 45 9.61 13.26 14.84
N VAL A 46 8.62 13.39 13.95
CA VAL A 46 7.89 14.65 13.71
C VAL A 46 6.57 14.68 14.48
N ASN A 47 5.87 13.54 14.63
CA ASN A 47 4.53 13.42 15.19
C ASN A 47 3.54 14.44 14.56
N PRO A 48 3.27 14.37 13.26
CA PRO A 48 2.49 15.37 12.54
C PRO A 48 1.00 15.33 12.91
N ASP A 49 0.34 16.49 12.93
CA ASP A 49 -1.11 16.61 13.10
C ASP A 49 -1.86 16.39 11.76
N TYR A 50 -1.21 16.74 10.64
CA TYR A 50 -1.74 16.60 9.28
C TYR A 50 -0.65 16.13 8.34
N VAL A 51 -1.04 15.36 7.31
CA VAL A 51 -0.11 14.87 6.29
C VAL A 51 -0.67 15.11 4.88
N VAL A 52 0.21 15.54 3.99
CA VAL A 52 -0.05 15.61 2.54
C VAL A 52 0.84 14.63 1.82
N ILE A 53 0.25 13.68 1.12
CA ILE A 53 0.94 12.69 0.27
C ILE A 53 1.05 13.26 -1.14
N GLY A 54 2.28 13.47 -1.63
CA GLY A 54 2.57 14.16 -2.89
C GLY A 54 2.57 13.26 -4.12
N GLU A 55 1.69 12.26 -4.17
CA GLU A 55 1.53 11.37 -5.31
C GLU A 55 0.67 11.98 -6.42
N ALA A 56 0.81 11.45 -7.64
CA ALA A 56 0.08 11.94 -8.82
C ALA A 56 -1.44 11.90 -8.61
N SER A 57 -2.10 13.05 -8.77
CA SER A 57 -3.55 13.18 -8.58
C SER A 57 -4.21 14.18 -9.54
N GLU A 58 -3.48 14.73 -10.52
CA GLU A 58 -3.95 15.82 -11.39
C GLU A 58 -4.42 17.05 -10.59
N LEU A 59 -3.78 17.31 -9.45
CA LEU A 59 -4.15 18.33 -8.46
C LEU A 59 -5.53 18.11 -7.80
N ASN A 60 -6.14 16.92 -7.96
CA ASN A 60 -7.32 16.56 -7.22
C ASN A 60 -6.96 16.13 -5.79
N ILE A 61 -7.86 16.38 -4.84
CA ILE A 61 -7.67 15.98 -3.45
C ILE A 61 -8.08 14.52 -3.29
N LYS A 62 -7.16 13.68 -2.88
CA LYS A 62 -7.41 12.28 -2.55
C LYS A 62 -7.72 12.15 -1.06
N THR A 63 -8.90 11.64 -0.73
CA THR A 63 -9.37 11.46 0.65
C THR A 63 -9.30 10.02 1.11
N GLY A 64 -8.68 9.14 0.32
CA GLY A 64 -8.55 7.72 0.63
C GLY A 64 -7.70 6.97 -0.37
N GLN A 65 -7.36 5.75 -0.01
CA GLN A 65 -6.69 4.79 -0.89
C GLN A 65 -7.00 3.36 -0.49
N ARG A 66 -6.87 2.43 -1.44
CA ARG A 66 -6.76 1.01 -1.11
C ARG A 66 -5.41 0.73 -0.49
N GLY A 67 -5.40 -0.14 0.52
CA GLY A 67 -4.17 -0.69 1.06
C GLY A 67 -3.64 -1.85 0.23
N ARG A 68 -2.51 -2.42 0.68
CA ARG A 68 -1.88 -3.58 0.06
C ARG A 68 -1.38 -4.56 1.12
N ALA A 69 -1.52 -5.85 0.85
CA ALA A 69 -0.82 -6.88 1.60
C ALA A 69 -0.29 -7.94 0.64
N GLU A 70 0.83 -8.55 1.01
CA GLU A 70 1.41 -9.69 0.30
C GLU A 70 1.32 -10.92 1.19
N ILE A 71 0.51 -11.90 0.78
CA ILE A 71 0.28 -13.13 1.54
C ILE A 71 1.09 -14.24 0.93
N ILE A 72 1.85 -14.95 1.74
CA ILE A 72 2.58 -16.14 1.38
C ILE A 72 1.76 -17.37 1.76
N LEU A 73 1.55 -18.23 0.78
CA LEU A 73 1.05 -19.58 0.99
C LEU A 73 2.20 -20.56 0.85
N GLU A 74 2.28 -21.49 1.77
CA GLU A 74 3.26 -22.56 1.77
C GLU A 74 2.53 -23.90 1.90
N THR A 75 2.88 -24.88 1.07
CA THR A 75 2.42 -26.24 1.21
C THR A 75 3.60 -27.18 1.37
N PHE A 76 3.41 -28.15 2.25
CA PHE A 76 4.44 -29.09 2.62
C PHE A 76 4.06 -30.50 2.16
N GLY A 77 5.06 -31.24 1.74
CA GLY A 77 4.91 -32.60 1.24
C GLY A 77 6.06 -33.49 1.68
N LYS A 78 6.33 -34.53 0.88
CA LYS A 78 7.40 -35.49 1.12
C LYS A 78 8.07 -35.81 -0.20
N ALA A 79 9.39 -35.63 -0.27
CA ALA A 79 10.16 -35.98 -1.46
C ALA A 79 10.13 -37.50 -1.76
N ALA A 80 10.06 -37.82 -3.03
CA ALA A 80 10.22 -39.19 -3.53
C ALA A 80 10.73 -39.16 -4.98
N HIS A 81 11.22 -40.28 -5.48
CA HIS A 81 11.55 -40.40 -6.90
C HIS A 81 10.26 -40.34 -7.72
N SER A 82 10.23 -39.57 -8.80
CA SER A 82 9.02 -39.35 -9.63
C SER A 82 8.49 -40.63 -10.27
N ALA A 83 9.32 -41.69 -10.40
CA ALA A 83 8.89 -43.01 -10.86
C ALA A 83 8.10 -43.81 -9.81
N ASN A 84 8.09 -43.37 -8.52
CA ASN A 84 7.37 -43.99 -7.41
C ASN A 84 6.63 -42.89 -6.60
N PRO A 85 5.72 -42.16 -7.23
CA PRO A 85 5.10 -40.97 -6.64
C PRO A 85 4.26 -41.30 -5.40
N GLU A 86 3.79 -42.53 -5.25
CA GLU A 86 3.01 -43.04 -4.10
C GLU A 86 3.81 -43.11 -2.79
N LYS A 87 5.15 -42.99 -2.86
CA LYS A 87 6.04 -42.94 -1.68
C LYS A 87 6.25 -41.51 -1.17
N GLY A 88 5.79 -40.54 -1.92
CA GLY A 88 5.91 -39.11 -1.61
C GLY A 88 4.56 -38.44 -1.45
N ILE A 89 4.61 -37.16 -1.03
CA ILE A 89 3.45 -36.26 -0.98
C ILE A 89 3.83 -35.04 -1.82
N ASN A 90 3.07 -34.77 -2.87
CA ASN A 90 3.40 -33.72 -3.84
C ASN A 90 2.85 -32.37 -3.37
N ALA A 91 3.74 -31.49 -2.88
CA ALA A 91 3.38 -30.16 -2.40
C ALA A 91 2.76 -29.27 -3.50
N VAL A 92 3.19 -29.40 -4.75
CA VAL A 92 2.58 -28.64 -5.87
C VAL A 92 1.12 -29.02 -6.06
N LYS A 93 0.77 -30.32 -5.99
CA LYS A 93 -0.64 -30.73 -6.07
C LYS A 93 -1.48 -30.22 -4.93
N LYS A 94 -0.90 -30.14 -3.70
CA LYS A 94 -1.58 -29.56 -2.53
C LYS A 94 -1.77 -28.05 -2.73
N MET A 95 -0.77 -27.32 -3.28
CA MET A 95 -0.90 -25.92 -3.62
C MET A 95 -1.99 -25.68 -4.67
N CYS A 96 -2.02 -26.45 -5.75
CA CYS A 96 -3.07 -26.32 -6.78
C CYS A 96 -4.49 -26.50 -6.16
N LYS A 97 -4.65 -27.45 -5.21
CA LYS A 97 -5.92 -27.64 -4.51
C LYS A 97 -6.28 -26.40 -3.67
N LEU A 98 -5.32 -25.85 -2.93
CA LEU A 98 -5.52 -24.66 -2.11
C LEU A 98 -5.89 -23.44 -2.94
N LEU A 99 -5.16 -23.17 -4.03
CA LEU A 99 -5.41 -22.04 -4.92
C LEU A 99 -6.80 -22.11 -5.55
N GLY A 100 -7.25 -23.29 -5.98
CA GLY A 100 -8.62 -23.48 -6.49
C GLY A 100 -9.73 -23.17 -5.49
N GLU A 101 -9.47 -23.30 -4.19
CA GLU A 101 -10.42 -22.89 -3.15
C GLU A 101 -10.31 -21.39 -2.83
N ILE A 102 -9.09 -20.81 -2.92
CA ILE A 102 -8.85 -19.37 -2.72
C ILE A 102 -9.62 -18.52 -3.71
N ASP A 103 -9.75 -18.95 -4.96
CA ASP A 103 -10.54 -18.27 -6.00
C ASP A 103 -12.02 -18.04 -5.61
N ARG A 104 -12.52 -18.78 -4.61
CA ARG A 104 -13.88 -18.63 -4.07
C ARG A 104 -14.00 -17.56 -2.99
N ILE A 105 -12.89 -17.07 -2.45
CA ILE A 105 -12.90 -15.99 -1.45
C ILE A 105 -13.38 -14.72 -2.15
N GLN A 106 -14.40 -14.09 -1.60
CA GLN A 106 -14.91 -12.81 -2.09
C GLN A 106 -14.40 -11.69 -1.16
N PRO A 107 -13.44 -10.88 -1.59
CA PRO A 107 -13.02 -9.71 -0.84
C PRO A 107 -14.19 -8.72 -0.64
N PRO A 108 -14.20 -7.95 0.44
CA PRO A 108 -15.24 -6.97 0.72
C PRO A 108 -15.30 -5.87 -0.36
N VAL A 109 -16.38 -5.10 -0.33
CA VAL A 109 -16.59 -3.91 -1.17
C VAL A 109 -16.79 -2.71 -0.26
N HIS A 110 -16.19 -1.58 -0.62
CA HIS A 110 -16.35 -0.29 0.04
C HIS A 110 -16.72 0.76 -1.00
N GLU A 111 -17.83 1.47 -0.80
CA GLU A 111 -18.38 2.36 -1.82
C GLU A 111 -17.35 3.27 -2.49
N PRO A 112 -16.57 4.10 -1.76
CA PRO A 112 -15.61 4.97 -2.46
C PRO A 112 -14.36 4.24 -2.96
N LEU A 113 -13.88 3.18 -2.27
CA LEU A 113 -12.63 2.49 -2.61
C LEU A 113 -12.82 1.33 -3.60
N GLY A 114 -14.07 0.97 -3.90
CA GLY A 114 -14.41 -0.14 -4.78
C GLY A 114 -14.25 -1.51 -4.13
N LYS A 115 -13.99 -2.54 -4.94
CA LYS A 115 -13.82 -3.93 -4.49
C LYS A 115 -12.38 -4.19 -4.06
N GLY A 116 -12.20 -4.89 -2.94
CA GLY A 116 -10.92 -5.49 -2.58
C GLY A 116 -10.49 -6.54 -3.62
N ILE A 117 -9.19 -6.77 -3.76
CA ILE A 117 -8.62 -7.71 -4.73
C ILE A 117 -7.81 -8.77 -3.98
N LEU A 118 -7.86 -10.01 -4.44
CA LEU A 118 -7.02 -11.11 -4.02
C LEU A 118 -6.58 -11.85 -5.27
N GLU A 119 -5.30 -11.76 -5.62
CA GLU A 119 -4.74 -12.27 -6.88
C GLU A 119 -3.48 -13.09 -6.63
N VAL A 120 -3.34 -14.23 -7.32
CA VAL A 120 -2.13 -15.04 -7.29
C VAL A 120 -1.08 -14.41 -8.22
N THR A 121 0.07 -14.02 -7.70
CA THR A 121 1.11 -13.32 -8.47
C THR A 121 2.31 -14.18 -8.82
N ASP A 122 2.61 -15.20 -8.04
CA ASP A 122 3.65 -16.18 -8.36
C ASP A 122 3.42 -17.54 -7.69
N ILE A 123 4.12 -18.57 -8.19
CA ILE A 123 4.19 -19.90 -7.61
C ILE A 123 5.54 -20.52 -7.92
N ILE A 124 6.18 -21.12 -6.94
CA ILE A 124 7.45 -21.82 -7.08
C ILE A 124 7.49 -23.09 -6.22
N SER A 125 8.08 -24.16 -6.74
CA SER A 125 8.32 -25.39 -5.98
C SER A 125 9.77 -25.55 -5.54
N SER A 126 10.02 -26.39 -4.56
CA SER A 126 11.37 -26.80 -4.20
C SER A 126 11.45 -28.32 -4.14
N PRO A 127 12.53 -28.91 -4.77
CA PRO A 127 13.54 -28.25 -5.57
C PRO A 127 12.99 -27.66 -6.88
N TYR A 128 13.65 -26.61 -7.43
CA TYR A 128 13.36 -26.06 -8.74
C TYR A 128 14.66 -25.89 -9.54
N PRO A 129 14.76 -26.42 -10.77
CA PRO A 129 13.80 -27.34 -11.42
C PRO A 129 13.73 -28.69 -10.69
N GLY A 130 12.50 -29.29 -10.65
CA GLY A 130 12.21 -30.50 -9.87
C GLY A 130 12.85 -31.77 -10.39
N ALA A 131 13.30 -31.79 -11.64
CA ALA A 131 13.86 -32.97 -12.33
C ALA A 131 13.04 -34.24 -12.05
N SER A 132 13.64 -35.31 -11.55
CA SER A 132 12.97 -36.59 -11.27
C SER A 132 12.50 -36.73 -9.79
N VAL A 133 12.08 -35.64 -9.16
CA VAL A 133 11.69 -35.61 -7.73
C VAL A 133 10.25 -35.15 -7.59
N VAL A 134 9.48 -35.82 -6.73
CA VAL A 134 8.22 -35.31 -6.20
C VAL A 134 8.55 -34.14 -5.28
N PRO A 135 8.06 -32.91 -5.53
CA PRO A 135 8.43 -31.75 -4.74
C PRO A 135 7.82 -31.81 -3.31
N GLU A 136 8.64 -31.53 -2.32
CA GLU A 136 8.23 -31.55 -0.92
C GLU A 136 7.82 -30.17 -0.38
N TYR A 137 8.00 -29.12 -1.17
CA TYR A 137 7.64 -27.75 -0.82
C TYR A 137 7.11 -27.00 -2.04
N CYS A 138 6.09 -26.19 -1.82
CA CYS A 138 5.61 -25.23 -2.81
C CYS A 138 5.17 -23.96 -2.13
N ARG A 139 5.55 -22.82 -2.70
CA ARG A 139 5.17 -21.48 -2.24
C ARG A 139 4.42 -20.75 -3.35
N ALA A 140 3.38 -20.02 -2.96
CA ALA A 140 2.71 -19.05 -3.81
C ALA A 140 2.59 -17.72 -3.09
N THR A 141 2.53 -16.64 -3.86
CA THR A 141 2.32 -15.29 -3.34
C THR A 141 0.99 -14.73 -3.84
N LEU A 142 0.24 -14.11 -2.94
CA LEU A 142 -1.00 -13.42 -3.27
C LEU A 142 -0.82 -11.92 -3.04
N ASP A 143 -1.16 -11.09 -4.03
CA ASP A 143 -1.37 -9.65 -3.84
C ASP A 143 -2.81 -9.40 -3.35
N ARG A 144 -2.93 -8.72 -2.24
CA ARG A 144 -4.21 -8.38 -1.62
C ARG A 144 -4.38 -6.87 -1.58
N ARG A 145 -5.38 -6.33 -2.32
CA ARG A 145 -5.75 -4.92 -2.21
C ARG A 145 -6.78 -4.76 -1.10
N LEU A 146 -6.37 -4.08 -0.04
CA LEU A 146 -7.11 -3.91 1.20
C LEU A 146 -8.07 -2.73 1.12
N LEU A 147 -9.14 -2.81 1.88
CA LEU A 147 -10.06 -1.72 2.11
C LEU A 147 -9.90 -1.16 3.53
N THR A 148 -10.46 0.01 3.77
CA THR A 148 -10.44 0.60 5.11
C THR A 148 -11.11 -0.32 6.13
N GLY A 149 -10.53 -0.43 7.33
CA GLY A 149 -11.04 -1.27 8.42
C GLY A 149 -10.62 -2.74 8.37
N GLU A 150 -9.97 -3.22 7.29
CA GLU A 150 -9.41 -4.56 7.27
C GLU A 150 -8.19 -4.66 8.19
N THR A 151 -8.12 -5.73 8.97
CA THR A 151 -7.01 -6.03 9.89
C THR A 151 -6.23 -7.25 9.41
N ARG A 152 -5.05 -7.49 9.99
CA ARG A 152 -4.25 -8.70 9.72
C ARG A 152 -5.08 -9.98 9.91
N GLU A 153 -5.83 -10.03 11.00
CA GLU A 153 -6.68 -11.17 11.34
C GLU A 153 -7.81 -11.34 10.34
N SER A 154 -8.52 -10.26 9.98
CA SER A 154 -9.65 -10.33 9.05
C SER A 154 -9.23 -10.76 7.64
N VAL A 155 -8.01 -10.44 7.24
CA VAL A 155 -7.45 -10.78 5.92
C VAL A 155 -6.98 -12.23 5.86
N LEU A 156 -6.31 -12.74 6.91
CA LEU A 156 -5.82 -14.13 6.93
C LEU A 156 -6.90 -15.15 7.32
N ALA A 157 -7.89 -14.77 8.12
CA ALA A 157 -8.89 -15.72 8.63
C ALA A 157 -9.64 -16.52 7.54
N PRO A 158 -10.07 -15.95 6.41
CA PRO A 158 -10.69 -16.71 5.33
C PRO A 158 -9.75 -17.77 4.74
N VAL A 159 -8.47 -17.43 4.56
CA VAL A 159 -7.43 -18.32 4.02
C VAL A 159 -7.14 -19.45 5.04
N GLN A 160 -6.98 -19.11 6.30
CA GLN A 160 -6.75 -20.09 7.36
C GLN A 160 -7.91 -21.06 7.48
N LYS A 161 -9.15 -20.58 7.39
CA LYS A 161 -10.34 -21.44 7.39
C LYS A 161 -10.35 -22.46 6.25
N LEU A 162 -9.89 -22.07 5.07
CA LEU A 162 -9.74 -22.99 3.94
C LEU A 162 -8.66 -24.04 4.21
N ILE A 163 -7.51 -23.62 4.72
CA ILE A 163 -6.42 -24.55 5.11
C ILE A 163 -6.94 -25.56 6.13
N ASP A 164 -7.57 -25.10 7.20
CA ASP A 164 -8.12 -25.96 8.26
C ASP A 164 -9.16 -26.97 7.72
N SER A 165 -9.96 -26.58 6.71
CA SER A 165 -10.92 -27.46 6.06
C SER A 165 -10.22 -28.54 5.24
N LEU A 166 -9.21 -28.14 4.44
CA LEU A 166 -8.45 -29.06 3.60
C LEU A 166 -7.64 -30.07 4.43
N GLU A 167 -7.07 -29.65 5.56
CA GLU A 167 -6.35 -30.53 6.50
C GLU A 167 -7.27 -31.55 7.19
N LYS A 168 -8.54 -31.19 7.44
CA LYS A 168 -9.55 -32.13 7.95
C LYS A 168 -10.00 -33.17 6.93
N GLU A 169 -10.08 -32.75 5.64
CA GLU A 169 -10.49 -33.62 4.54
C GLU A 169 -9.37 -34.59 4.10
N ASP A 170 -8.12 -34.15 4.20
CA ASP A 170 -6.94 -34.85 3.69
C ASP A 170 -5.82 -34.82 4.75
N PRO A 171 -5.59 -35.94 5.46
CA PRO A 171 -4.57 -36.04 6.53
C PRO A 171 -3.12 -35.79 6.01
N GLU A 172 -2.88 -35.89 4.72
CA GLU A 172 -1.59 -35.58 4.10
C GLU A 172 -1.50 -34.14 3.62
N PHE A 173 -2.55 -33.34 3.82
CA PHE A 173 -2.52 -31.93 3.49
C PHE A 173 -1.88 -31.15 4.63
N SER A 174 -0.87 -30.33 4.31
CA SER A 174 -0.24 -29.44 5.28
C SER A 174 0.08 -28.12 4.58
N ALA A 175 -0.42 -27.02 5.12
CA ALA A 175 -0.21 -25.70 4.55
C ALA A 175 -0.10 -24.63 5.63
N LYS A 176 0.45 -23.46 5.24
CA LYS A 176 0.56 -22.30 6.10
C LYS A 176 0.29 -21.03 5.27
N ALA A 177 -0.39 -20.06 5.88
CA ALA A 177 -0.52 -18.71 5.36
C ALA A 177 0.13 -17.70 6.31
N SER A 178 0.85 -16.72 5.76
CA SER A 178 1.46 -15.63 6.53
C SER A 178 1.61 -14.40 5.65
N PHE A 179 1.81 -13.22 6.24
CA PHE A 179 2.24 -12.08 5.46
C PHE A 179 3.73 -12.18 5.10
N SER A 180 4.07 -11.70 3.92
CA SER A 180 5.46 -11.58 3.50
C SER A 180 6.19 -10.58 4.38
N VAL A 181 7.45 -10.86 4.68
CA VAL A 181 8.37 -9.92 5.34
C VAL A 181 9.44 -9.56 4.34
N GLY A 182 9.58 -8.27 4.06
CA GLY A 182 10.63 -7.75 3.21
C GLY A 182 11.76 -7.10 4.01
N SER A 183 12.93 -6.98 3.39
CA SER A 183 14.08 -6.25 3.91
C SER A 183 14.74 -5.52 2.75
N GLU A 184 14.95 -4.22 2.91
CA GLU A 184 15.61 -3.36 1.91
C GLU A 184 16.78 -2.62 2.56
N ARG A 185 17.88 -2.51 1.82
CA ARG A 185 19.09 -1.85 2.31
C ARG A 185 19.24 -0.46 1.70
N CYS A 186 19.29 0.56 2.57
CA CYS A 186 19.58 1.93 2.16
C CYS A 186 21.04 2.11 1.72
N TYR A 187 21.31 3.15 0.95
CA TYR A 187 22.69 3.49 0.52
C TYR A 187 23.63 3.77 1.69
N THR A 188 23.12 4.19 2.83
CA THR A 188 23.88 4.39 4.07
C THR A 188 24.31 3.08 4.75
N GLY A 189 23.78 1.93 4.30
CA GLY A 189 23.95 0.63 4.93
C GLY A 189 22.89 0.29 5.98
N ALA A 190 22.00 1.22 6.33
CA ALA A 190 20.85 0.92 7.20
C ALA A 190 19.89 -0.04 6.50
N GLU A 191 19.28 -0.95 7.26
CA GLU A 191 18.26 -1.87 6.76
C GLU A 191 16.88 -1.43 7.22
N ILE A 192 15.92 -1.46 6.29
CA ILE A 192 14.49 -1.27 6.56
C ILE A 192 13.84 -2.64 6.41
N GLN A 193 13.20 -3.14 7.47
CA GLN A 193 12.50 -4.41 7.48
C GLN A 193 11.06 -4.21 7.93
N GLY A 194 10.13 -4.91 7.30
CA GLY A 194 8.73 -4.85 7.69
C GLY A 194 7.90 -5.96 7.07
N GLU A 195 6.79 -6.25 7.74
CA GLU A 195 5.73 -7.07 7.20
C GLU A 195 5.01 -6.29 6.10
N ARG A 196 4.74 -6.95 4.97
CA ARG A 196 4.02 -6.35 3.85
C ARG A 196 2.51 -6.38 4.11
N PHE A 197 2.09 -5.52 5.03
CA PHE A 197 0.70 -5.25 5.35
C PHE A 197 0.53 -3.74 5.53
N PHE A 198 -0.11 -3.09 4.57
CA PHE A 198 -0.28 -1.66 4.44
C PHE A 198 -1.77 -1.34 4.38
N PRO A 199 -2.41 -0.93 5.48
CA PRO A 199 -3.86 -0.76 5.53
C PRO A 199 -4.37 0.32 4.57
N GLY A 200 -5.56 0.09 4.02
CA GLY A 200 -6.32 1.11 3.33
C GLY A 200 -6.88 2.14 4.30
N TRP A 201 -7.17 3.32 3.81
CA TRP A 201 -7.76 4.39 4.59
C TRP A 201 -8.76 5.19 3.78
N TYR A 202 -9.67 5.85 4.49
CA TYR A 202 -10.67 6.73 3.90
C TYR A 202 -11.15 7.74 4.94
N TYR A 203 -11.17 9.00 4.54
CA TYR A 203 -11.82 10.10 5.26
C TYR A 203 -13.01 10.61 4.45
N ALA A 204 -14.11 10.89 5.13
CA ALA A 204 -15.30 11.42 4.46
C ALA A 204 -15.00 12.80 3.85
N PRO A 205 -15.57 13.11 2.68
CA PRO A 205 -15.43 14.44 2.07
C PRO A 205 -15.84 15.59 2.99
N GLU A 206 -16.75 15.34 3.92
CA GLU A 206 -17.32 16.31 4.87
C GLU A 206 -16.41 16.64 6.06
N GLU A 207 -15.26 15.95 6.18
CA GLU A 207 -14.27 16.25 7.23
C GLU A 207 -13.86 17.72 7.17
N LYS A 208 -13.84 18.37 8.34
CA LYS A 208 -13.61 19.81 8.43
C LYS A 208 -12.33 20.25 7.74
N TYR A 209 -11.22 19.54 7.97
CA TYR A 209 -9.94 19.88 7.37
C TYR A 209 -9.95 19.70 5.85
N VAL A 210 -10.65 18.68 5.33
CA VAL A 210 -10.80 18.46 3.88
C VAL A 210 -11.54 19.64 3.24
N GLN A 211 -12.65 20.08 3.86
CA GLN A 211 -13.43 21.22 3.35
C GLN A 211 -12.68 22.54 3.45
N GLN A 212 -11.89 22.76 4.51
CA GLN A 212 -11.03 23.95 4.63
C GLN A 212 -9.96 23.98 3.53
N ILE A 213 -9.30 22.85 3.27
CA ILE A 213 -8.31 22.72 2.21
C ILE A 213 -8.97 22.96 0.83
N LEU A 214 -10.10 22.29 0.56
CA LEU A 214 -10.84 22.45 -0.69
C LEU A 214 -11.21 23.90 -0.96
N GLN A 215 -11.70 24.60 0.06
CA GLN A 215 -12.06 26.01 -0.05
C GLN A 215 -10.83 26.88 -0.39
N LYS A 216 -9.69 26.69 0.28
CA LYS A 216 -8.47 27.46 0.05
C LYS A 216 -7.87 27.21 -1.34
N ILE A 217 -7.89 25.98 -1.82
CA ILE A 217 -7.46 25.65 -3.18
C ILE A 217 -8.38 26.31 -4.22
N ARG A 218 -9.69 26.37 -3.97
CA ARG A 218 -10.64 27.10 -4.84
C ARG A 218 -10.40 28.61 -4.83
N GLU A 219 -10.10 29.18 -3.69
CA GLU A 219 -9.71 30.60 -3.57
C GLU A 219 -8.44 30.92 -4.36
N ALA A 220 -7.50 29.95 -4.49
CA ALA A 220 -6.32 30.05 -5.33
C ALA A 220 -6.58 29.84 -6.84
N GLY A 221 -7.83 29.59 -7.24
CA GLY A 221 -8.23 29.48 -8.65
C GLY A 221 -8.25 28.08 -9.24
N TYR A 222 -8.12 27.03 -8.41
CA TYR A 222 -8.23 25.63 -8.81
C TYR A 222 -9.60 25.06 -8.38
N ASP A 223 -10.07 24.03 -9.08
CA ASP A 223 -11.33 23.35 -8.71
C ASP A 223 -11.13 21.82 -8.63
N PRO A 224 -10.44 21.34 -7.58
CA PRO A 224 -10.15 19.93 -7.43
C PRO A 224 -11.41 19.13 -7.11
N GLU A 225 -11.48 17.92 -7.65
CA GLU A 225 -12.43 16.90 -7.22
C GLU A 225 -11.92 16.18 -5.96
N LEU A 226 -12.85 15.66 -5.15
CA LEU A 226 -12.56 14.78 -4.02
C LEU A 226 -12.64 13.33 -4.50
N THR A 227 -11.50 12.66 -4.60
CA THR A 227 -11.38 11.31 -5.15
C THR A 227 -10.50 10.41 -4.27
N GLN A 228 -10.17 9.20 -4.72
CA GLN A 228 -9.34 8.25 -4.00
C GLN A 228 -8.23 7.72 -4.92
N TYR A 229 -7.09 7.35 -4.34
CA TYR A 229 -6.06 6.61 -5.05
C TYR A 229 -6.48 5.16 -5.28
N SER A 230 -6.18 4.63 -6.46
CA SER A 230 -6.37 3.21 -6.78
C SER A 230 -5.28 2.31 -6.21
N PHE A 231 -4.13 2.88 -5.83
CA PHE A 231 -2.92 2.23 -5.33
C PHE A 231 -2.63 2.56 -3.85
N CYS A 232 -1.58 1.96 -3.30
CA CYS A 232 -1.14 2.16 -1.93
C CYS A 232 0.04 3.13 -1.90
N THR A 233 0.07 4.01 -0.90
CA THR A 233 1.12 5.01 -0.67
C THR A 233 1.54 5.02 0.80
N ASN A 234 2.45 5.92 1.17
CA ASN A 234 2.78 6.22 2.57
C ASN A 234 1.57 6.58 3.45
N GLY A 235 0.45 6.97 2.84
CA GLY A 235 -0.81 7.21 3.54
C GLY A 235 -1.32 5.99 4.31
N SER A 236 -0.90 4.78 3.92
CA SER A 236 -1.18 3.55 4.68
C SER A 236 -0.66 3.62 6.11
N HIS A 237 0.51 4.23 6.32
CA HIS A 237 1.04 4.42 7.67
C HIS A 237 0.36 5.59 8.38
N TYR A 238 0.37 6.79 7.79
CA TYR A 238 -0.14 7.97 8.47
C TYR A 238 -1.63 7.89 8.78
N ALA A 239 -2.45 7.66 7.76
CA ALA A 239 -3.89 7.55 7.92
C ALA A 239 -4.34 6.15 8.35
N GLY A 240 -3.79 5.10 7.74
CA GLY A 240 -4.23 3.72 7.97
C GLY A 240 -3.81 3.17 9.34
N GLU A 241 -2.55 3.30 9.74
CA GLU A 241 -2.04 2.80 11.02
C GLU A 241 -2.24 3.82 12.15
N LYS A 242 -1.89 5.10 11.92
CA LYS A 242 -1.85 6.14 12.96
C LYS A 242 -3.12 6.98 13.04
N ARG A 243 -4.01 6.91 12.03
CA ARG A 243 -5.24 7.72 11.94
C ARG A 243 -4.97 9.23 11.95
N ILE A 244 -3.83 9.65 11.43
CA ILE A 244 -3.50 11.05 11.27
C ILE A 244 -4.30 11.60 10.08
N PRO A 245 -4.98 12.74 10.22
CA PRO A 245 -5.65 13.44 9.14
C PRO A 245 -4.73 13.60 7.92
N THR A 246 -5.07 12.97 6.81
CA THR A 246 -4.21 12.86 5.63
C THR A 246 -5.03 13.13 4.38
N ILE A 247 -4.42 13.82 3.43
CA ILE A 247 -4.89 13.93 2.04
C ILE A 247 -3.78 13.52 1.08
N GLY A 248 -4.16 13.09 -0.12
CA GLY A 248 -3.26 13.02 -1.26
C GLY A 248 -3.48 14.23 -2.16
N LEU A 249 -2.42 14.81 -2.67
CA LEU A 249 -2.47 15.93 -3.62
C LEU A 249 -1.12 16.03 -4.32
N GLY A 250 -1.09 15.97 -5.64
CA GLY A 250 0.15 16.14 -6.38
C GLY A 250 -0.06 16.37 -7.87
N PRO A 251 1.00 16.80 -8.55
CA PRO A 251 0.99 16.98 -10.00
C PRO A 251 1.05 15.63 -10.71
N SER A 252 0.78 15.64 -12.02
CA SER A 252 0.78 14.49 -12.91
C SER A 252 -0.42 13.55 -12.71
N ARG A 253 -0.49 12.53 -13.56
CA ARG A 253 -1.60 11.57 -13.68
C ARG A 253 -1.16 10.20 -13.21
N GLU A 254 -2.05 9.46 -12.55
CA GLU A 254 -1.79 8.10 -12.05
C GLU A 254 -1.39 7.12 -13.18
N ASP A 255 -1.93 7.29 -14.39
CA ASP A 255 -1.70 6.41 -15.53
C ASP A 255 -0.34 6.63 -16.22
N LEU A 256 0.40 7.68 -15.86
CA LEU A 256 1.77 7.93 -16.34
C LEU A 256 2.84 7.30 -15.42
N ALA A 257 2.48 6.89 -14.21
CA ALA A 257 3.43 6.30 -13.28
C ALA A 257 3.98 4.96 -13.80
N HIS A 258 5.29 4.76 -13.65
CA HIS A 258 6.03 3.55 -14.06
C HIS A 258 6.01 3.25 -15.56
N MET A 259 5.68 4.22 -16.39
CA MET A 259 5.72 4.07 -17.85
C MET A 259 7.06 4.50 -18.44
N VAL A 260 7.39 3.95 -19.61
CA VAL A 260 8.51 4.45 -20.41
C VAL A 260 8.20 5.89 -20.84
N ASP A 261 9.19 6.78 -20.70
CA ASP A 261 9.05 8.23 -20.96
C ASP A 261 8.03 8.93 -20.03
N GLU A 262 7.92 8.48 -18.77
CA GLU A 262 7.13 9.15 -17.75
C GLU A 262 7.50 10.65 -17.67
N TYR A 263 6.49 11.51 -17.57
CA TYR A 263 6.68 12.95 -17.53
C TYR A 263 5.67 13.63 -16.60
N VAL A 264 5.97 14.86 -16.23
CA VAL A 264 5.05 15.78 -15.56
C VAL A 264 4.95 17.07 -16.37
N GLU A 265 3.73 17.55 -16.57
CA GLU A 265 3.51 18.85 -17.20
C GLU A 265 3.93 19.98 -16.27
N LEU A 266 4.64 21.00 -16.81
CA LEU A 266 5.07 22.16 -16.01
C LEU A 266 3.90 22.92 -15.39
N THR A 267 2.77 23.00 -16.08
CA THR A 267 1.54 23.60 -15.56
C THR A 267 1.03 22.89 -14.31
N GLN A 268 1.08 21.56 -14.30
CA GLN A 268 0.75 20.74 -13.14
C GLN A 268 1.76 20.93 -12.00
N LEU A 269 3.05 21.02 -12.34
CA LEU A 269 4.09 21.23 -11.34
C LEU A 269 3.97 22.60 -10.65
N TYR A 270 3.70 23.65 -11.42
CA TYR A 270 3.47 25.00 -10.87
C TYR A 270 2.17 25.06 -10.07
N GLY A 271 1.09 24.48 -10.60
CA GLY A 271 -0.18 24.38 -9.87
C GLY A 271 -0.04 23.64 -8.55
N ALA A 272 0.82 22.62 -8.48
CA ALA A 272 1.09 21.92 -7.23
C ALA A 272 1.73 22.84 -6.17
N VAL A 273 2.61 23.79 -6.57
CA VAL A 273 3.18 24.77 -5.64
C VAL A 273 2.08 25.64 -5.03
N GLU A 274 1.18 26.16 -5.86
CA GLU A 274 0.07 27.03 -5.42
C GLU A 274 -0.94 26.25 -4.56
N CYS A 275 -1.27 25.01 -4.95
CA CYS A 275 -2.15 24.16 -4.15
C CYS A 275 -1.54 23.80 -2.78
N TYR A 276 -0.24 23.48 -2.70
CA TYR A 276 0.41 23.21 -1.42
C TYR A 276 0.51 24.45 -0.55
N TYR A 277 0.71 25.62 -1.14
CA TYR A 277 0.64 26.89 -0.42
C TYR A 277 -0.76 27.09 0.20
N ALA A 278 -1.82 26.90 -0.60
CA ALA A 278 -3.20 27.00 -0.13
C ALA A 278 -3.52 25.98 0.99
N VAL A 279 -2.94 24.77 0.93
CA VAL A 279 -3.05 23.78 2.03
C VAL A 279 -2.40 24.32 3.31
N MET A 280 -1.23 24.94 3.23
CA MET A 280 -0.57 25.53 4.40
C MET A 280 -1.41 26.67 4.98
N GLU A 281 -2.00 27.55 4.15
CA GLU A 281 -2.94 28.57 4.65
C GLU A 281 -4.15 27.96 5.36
N ALA A 282 -4.72 26.88 4.80
CA ALA A 282 -5.90 26.22 5.39
C ALA A 282 -5.64 25.60 6.77
N LEU A 283 -4.41 25.15 7.03
CA LEU A 283 -4.08 24.38 8.21
C LEU A 283 -3.32 25.19 9.29
N LEU A 284 -2.65 26.28 8.89
CA LEU A 284 -1.73 27.02 9.77
C LEU A 284 -2.19 28.46 10.07
N LEU A 285 -3.14 29.00 9.31
CA LEU A 285 -3.74 30.34 9.52
C LEU A 285 -5.20 30.22 9.94
#